data_f485cdcfc54de079da731b6fc74c83b3
#
_entry.id   f485cdcfc54de079da731b6fc74c83b3
#
_cell.length_a   1.000
_cell.length_b   1.000
_cell.length_c   1.000
_cell.angle_alpha   90.00
_cell.angle_beta   90.00
_cell.angle_gamma   90.00
#
_symmetry.space_group_name_H-M   'P 1'
#
loop_
_entity.id
_entity.type
_entity.pdbx_description
1 polymer ?
#
loop_
_entity_poly.entity_id
_entity_poly.type
_entity_poly.pdbx_seq_one_letter_code
_entity_poly.pdbx_strand_id
1 'polypeptide(L)'
;MKTKTTLILLGAVGLFLACTTNPFTGKKTLALVPNSQILPMAFQQYDAFLSENNVVTNTSEALMVKRVGEKIKNASETWLNANGYSGYTSDYRWEYNLVQDDQINAWCMPGGKIVVYTGILPITQDEAGLAAVMGHEVAHALANH
;
A
#
# COMPACT_ATOMS: atom_id res chain seq x y z
N MET A 1 12.25 13.86 44.58
CA MET A 1 11.01 13.21 44.10
C MET A 1 10.41 13.88 42.85
N LYS A 2 10.42 15.21 42.70
CA LYS A 2 9.80 15.92 41.56
C LYS A 2 10.39 15.61 40.18
N THR A 3 11.70 15.38 40.08
CA THR A 3 12.38 15.09 38.80
C THR A 3 12.03 13.71 38.21
N LYS A 4 11.84 12.67 39.04
CA LYS A 4 11.46 11.33 38.58
C LYS A 4 10.01 11.29 38.06
N THR A 5 9.11 12.03 38.70
CA THR A 5 7.70 12.13 38.27
C THR A 5 7.56 12.88 36.95
N THR A 6 8.37 13.92 36.73
CA THR A 6 8.36 14.69 35.47
C THR A 6 8.88 13.85 34.29
N LEU A 7 9.90 13.01 34.50
CA LEU A 7 10.43 12.09 33.47
C LEU A 7 9.41 11.00 33.09
N ILE A 8 8.66 10.48 34.06
CA ILE A 8 7.61 9.48 33.81
C ILE A 8 6.44 10.09 33.04
N LEU A 9 6.05 11.33 33.36
CA LEU A 9 4.98 12.04 32.62
C LEU A 9 5.39 12.34 31.17
N LEU A 10 6.63 12.78 30.93
CA LEU A 10 7.17 13.01 29.59
C LEU A 10 7.24 11.72 28.76
N GLY A 11 7.63 10.60 29.38
CA GLY A 11 7.64 9.29 28.72
C GLY A 11 6.23 8.79 28.36
N ALA A 12 5.24 9.00 29.23
CA ALA A 12 3.86 8.61 28.98
C ALA A 12 3.20 9.47 27.88
N VAL A 13 3.47 10.76 27.83
CA VAL A 13 2.98 11.65 26.76
C VAL A 13 3.61 11.29 25.41
N GLY A 14 4.90 10.91 25.36
CA GLY A 14 5.57 10.47 24.15
C GLY A 14 4.98 9.18 23.56
N LEU A 15 4.53 8.26 24.40
CA LEU A 15 3.88 7.01 23.94
C LEU A 15 2.47 7.25 23.35
N PHE A 16 1.74 8.24 23.85
CA PHE A 16 0.41 8.58 23.30
C PHE A 16 0.47 9.23 21.91
N LEU A 17 1.57 9.91 21.57
CA LEU A 17 1.75 10.57 20.28
C LEU A 17 2.17 9.59 19.16
N ALA A 18 2.61 8.39 19.50
CA ALA A 18 3.01 7.37 18.54
C ALA A 18 1.86 6.42 18.11
N CYS A 19 0.67 6.58 18.68
CA CYS A 19 -0.49 5.77 18.32
C CYS A 19 -1.24 6.42 17.16
N THR A 20 -1.25 5.77 16.01
CA THR A 20 -2.11 6.11 14.87
C THR A 20 -3.30 5.17 14.79
N THR A 21 -4.47 5.68 14.43
CA THR A 21 -5.64 4.84 14.18
C THR A 21 -5.68 4.51 12.70
N ASN A 22 -5.67 3.20 12.37
CA ASN A 22 -5.83 2.77 11.00
C ASN A 22 -7.28 3.02 10.54
N PRO A 23 -7.51 3.74 9.42
CA PRO A 23 -8.84 4.12 8.97
C PRO A 23 -9.71 2.92 8.57
N PHE A 24 -9.10 1.82 8.10
CA PHE A 24 -9.82 0.66 7.59
C PHE A 24 -10.18 -0.34 8.69
N THR A 25 -9.35 -0.46 9.71
CA THR A 25 -9.56 -1.45 10.79
C THR A 25 -10.06 -0.83 12.09
N GLY A 26 -9.98 0.50 12.23
CA GLY A 26 -10.27 1.21 13.47
C GLY A 26 -9.28 0.90 14.61
N LYS A 27 -8.30 0.03 14.38
CA LYS A 27 -7.32 -0.35 15.39
C LYS A 27 -6.27 0.75 15.59
N LYS A 28 -5.92 0.98 16.84
CA LYS A 28 -4.75 1.81 17.18
C LYS A 28 -3.50 0.96 17.05
N THR A 29 -2.59 1.38 16.21
CA THR A 29 -1.28 0.76 16.03
C THR A 29 -0.19 1.69 16.53
N LEU A 30 0.81 1.13 17.18
CA LEU A 30 2.01 1.86 17.55
C LEU A 30 2.92 1.93 16.31
N ALA A 31 2.90 3.08 15.64
CA ALA A 31 3.77 3.33 14.49
C ALA A 31 5.19 3.63 14.99
N LEU A 32 6.01 2.58 15.15
CA LEU A 32 7.41 2.73 15.57
C LEU A 32 8.30 3.34 14.48
N VAL A 33 7.92 3.13 13.22
CA VAL A 33 8.61 3.69 12.05
C VAL A 33 7.63 4.59 11.29
N PRO A 34 7.95 5.86 11.11
CA PRO A 34 7.07 6.78 10.38
C PRO A 34 7.06 6.50 8.87
N ASN A 35 5.95 6.82 8.20
CA ASN A 35 5.82 6.68 6.75
C ASN A 35 6.91 7.41 5.97
N SER A 36 7.43 8.52 6.50
CA SER A 36 8.55 9.26 5.89
C SER A 36 9.84 8.44 5.75
N GLN A 37 9.98 7.34 6.50
CA GLN A 37 11.09 6.40 6.37
C GLN A 37 10.69 5.15 5.59
N ILE A 38 9.48 4.62 5.80
CA ILE A 38 9.02 3.40 5.13
C ILE A 38 8.83 3.61 3.62
N LEU A 39 8.18 4.71 3.22
CA LEU A 39 7.84 4.94 1.81
C LEU A 39 9.07 5.06 0.90
N PRO A 40 10.13 5.84 1.23
CA PRO A 40 11.32 5.89 0.39
C PRO A 40 12.01 4.53 0.23
N MET A 41 12.03 3.72 1.30
CA MET A 41 12.61 2.37 1.25
C MET A 41 11.76 1.45 0.35
N ALA A 42 10.44 1.50 0.46
CA ALA A 42 9.54 0.73 -0.39
C ALA A 42 9.70 1.11 -1.86
N PHE A 43 9.82 2.42 -2.16
CA PHE A 43 10.03 2.88 -3.53
C PHE A 43 11.36 2.38 -4.11
N GLN A 44 12.44 2.49 -3.33
CA GLN A 44 13.75 1.98 -3.76
C GLN A 44 13.74 0.47 -4.00
N GLN A 45 13.11 -0.31 -3.11
CA GLN A 45 13.00 -1.76 -3.27
C GLN A 45 12.14 -2.13 -4.50
N TYR A 46 11.06 -1.38 -4.74
CA TYR A 46 10.22 -1.58 -5.92
C TYR A 46 10.98 -1.31 -7.22
N ASP A 47 11.71 -0.18 -7.29
CA ASP A 47 12.51 0.18 -8.46
C ASP A 47 13.61 -0.88 -8.72
N ALA A 48 14.28 -1.35 -7.66
CA ALA A 48 15.25 -2.43 -7.75
C ALA A 48 14.61 -3.72 -8.29
N PHE A 49 13.45 -4.12 -7.74
CA PHE A 49 12.70 -5.27 -8.22
C PHE A 49 12.36 -5.17 -9.72
N LEU A 50 11.86 -4.02 -10.17
CA LEU A 50 11.52 -3.84 -11.59
C LEU A 50 12.75 -3.90 -12.50
N SER A 51 13.90 -3.43 -12.02
CA SER A 51 15.17 -3.49 -12.80
C SER A 51 15.71 -4.90 -12.99
N GLU A 52 15.37 -5.82 -12.08
CA GLU A 52 15.81 -7.20 -12.08
C GLU A 52 14.82 -8.16 -12.76
N ASN A 53 13.62 -7.69 -13.10
CA ASN A 53 12.53 -8.53 -13.61
C ASN A 53 12.03 -8.05 -14.98
N ASN A 54 11.41 -8.96 -15.72
CA ASN A 54 10.87 -8.66 -17.06
C ASN A 54 9.51 -7.97 -16.96
N VAL A 55 9.51 -6.64 -17.00
CA VAL A 55 8.29 -5.83 -16.98
C VAL A 55 7.62 -5.86 -18.34
N VAL A 56 6.38 -6.35 -18.38
CA VAL A 56 5.56 -6.40 -19.60
C VAL A 56 4.91 -5.05 -19.82
N THR A 57 5.18 -4.44 -20.98
CA THR A 57 4.62 -3.14 -21.37
C THR A 57 3.88 -3.21 -22.69
N ASN A 58 2.94 -2.30 -22.91
CA ASN A 58 2.24 -2.13 -24.19
C ASN A 58 1.42 -3.33 -24.69
N THR A 59 1.07 -4.26 -23.80
CA THR A 59 0.13 -5.35 -24.09
C THR A 59 -1.27 -5.02 -23.55
N SER A 60 -2.30 -5.72 -24.03
CA SER A 60 -3.68 -5.59 -23.51
C SER A 60 -3.76 -5.88 -22.03
N GLU A 61 -3.02 -6.87 -21.55
CA GLU A 61 -2.94 -7.30 -20.16
C GLU A 61 -2.26 -6.23 -19.29
N ALA A 62 -1.13 -5.67 -19.72
CA ALA A 62 -0.45 -4.60 -19.01
C ALA A 62 -1.32 -3.34 -18.90
N LEU A 63 -2.05 -3.00 -19.97
CA LEU A 63 -3.02 -1.90 -19.96
C LEU A 63 -4.21 -2.20 -19.04
N MET A 64 -4.67 -3.44 -18.98
CA MET A 64 -5.73 -3.88 -18.05
C MET A 64 -5.27 -3.70 -16.60
N VAL A 65 -4.06 -4.15 -16.23
CA VAL A 65 -3.50 -3.96 -14.89
C VAL A 65 -3.49 -2.48 -14.50
N LYS A 66 -3.04 -1.60 -15.38
CA LYS A 66 -3.03 -0.14 -15.14
C LYS A 66 -4.44 0.42 -14.96
N ARG A 67 -5.39 0.05 -15.84
CA ARG A 67 -6.79 0.51 -15.73
C ARG A 67 -7.44 0.08 -14.42
N VAL A 68 -7.25 -1.18 -14.04
CA VAL A 68 -7.79 -1.73 -12.78
C VAL A 68 -7.16 -1.02 -11.58
N GLY A 69 -5.83 -0.84 -11.59
CA GLY A 69 -5.12 -0.14 -10.53
C GLY A 69 -5.61 1.29 -10.32
N GLU A 70 -5.80 2.06 -11.41
CA GLU A 70 -6.37 3.42 -11.32
C GLU A 70 -7.80 3.44 -10.76
N LYS A 71 -8.64 2.46 -11.12
CA LYS A 71 -9.99 2.34 -10.56
C LYS A 71 -9.95 2.08 -9.05
N ILE A 72 -9.05 1.20 -8.59
CA ILE A 72 -8.88 0.87 -7.17
C ILE A 72 -8.35 2.07 -6.39
N LYS A 73 -7.35 2.77 -6.91
CA LYS A 73 -6.84 4.02 -6.32
C LYS A 73 -7.98 5.02 -6.12
N ASN A 74 -8.73 5.33 -7.18
CA ASN A 74 -9.81 6.31 -7.15
C ASN A 74 -10.91 5.90 -6.15
N ALA A 75 -11.26 4.62 -6.08
CA ALA A 75 -12.22 4.10 -5.11
C ALA A 75 -11.70 4.24 -3.68
N SER A 76 -10.43 3.92 -3.44
CA SER A 76 -9.80 4.04 -2.11
C SER A 76 -9.74 5.49 -1.65
N GLU A 77 -9.32 6.41 -2.51
CA GLU A 77 -9.25 7.85 -2.20
C GLU A 77 -10.63 8.44 -1.97
N THR A 78 -11.63 8.04 -2.76
CA THR A 78 -13.03 8.46 -2.58
C THR A 78 -13.56 8.02 -1.22
N TRP A 79 -13.33 6.76 -0.85
CA TRP A 79 -13.74 6.24 0.44
C TRP A 79 -13.04 6.94 1.61
N LEU A 80 -11.73 7.12 1.52
CA LEU A 80 -10.94 7.83 2.54
C LEU A 80 -11.44 9.25 2.76
N ASN A 81 -11.66 9.99 1.67
CA ASN A 81 -12.16 11.37 1.74
C ASN A 81 -13.56 11.44 2.38
N ALA A 82 -14.47 10.53 2.00
CA ALA A 82 -15.83 10.46 2.52
C ALA A 82 -15.86 10.10 4.03
N ASN A 83 -14.84 9.42 4.54
CA ASN A 83 -14.75 8.99 5.94
C ASN A 83 -13.83 9.88 6.81
N GLY A 84 -13.42 11.05 6.31
CA GLY A 84 -12.65 12.03 7.10
C GLY A 84 -11.14 11.79 7.13
N TYR A 85 -10.61 10.94 6.24
CA TYR A 85 -9.19 10.63 6.10
C TYR A 85 -8.56 11.27 4.86
N SER A 86 -9.01 12.48 4.50
CA SER A 86 -8.43 13.24 3.39
C SER A 86 -6.91 13.37 3.57
N GLY A 87 -6.17 13.10 2.49
CA GLY A 87 -4.71 13.18 2.50
C GLY A 87 -4.00 11.94 3.06
N TYR A 88 -4.72 10.87 3.46
CA TYR A 88 -4.09 9.65 3.97
C TYR A 88 -3.07 9.04 2.97
N THR A 89 -3.34 9.17 1.68
CA THR A 89 -2.50 8.68 0.59
C THR A 89 -1.70 9.79 -0.12
N SER A 90 -1.56 10.99 0.49
CA SER A 90 -0.87 12.13 -0.14
C SER A 90 0.57 11.85 -0.55
N ASP A 91 1.27 11.00 0.22
CA ASP A 91 2.66 10.64 -0.02
C ASP A 91 2.81 9.37 -0.87
N TYR A 92 1.68 8.76 -1.30
CA TYR A 92 1.71 7.58 -2.14
C TYR A 92 2.14 7.94 -3.56
N ARG A 93 2.88 7.00 -4.17
CA ARG A 93 3.32 7.09 -5.58
C ARG A 93 2.79 5.86 -6.31
N TRP A 94 1.47 5.86 -6.54
CA TRP A 94 0.78 4.76 -7.17
C TRP A 94 1.42 4.35 -8.48
N GLU A 95 1.69 3.06 -8.61
CA GLU A 95 2.30 2.47 -9.80
C GLU A 95 1.87 1.01 -9.94
N TYR A 96 1.58 0.60 -11.18
CA TYR A 96 1.01 -0.70 -11.48
C TYR A 96 1.80 -1.33 -12.61
N ASN A 97 2.50 -2.43 -12.33
CA ASN A 97 3.29 -3.14 -13.32
C ASN A 97 2.87 -4.60 -13.43
N LEU A 98 2.82 -5.08 -14.68
CA LEU A 98 2.72 -6.50 -15.01
C LEU A 98 4.14 -7.03 -15.20
N VAL A 99 4.48 -8.11 -14.52
CA VAL A 99 5.80 -8.76 -14.62
C VAL A 99 5.61 -10.16 -15.17
N GLN A 100 6.45 -10.56 -16.10
CA GLN A 100 6.44 -11.89 -16.67
C GLN A 100 7.01 -12.89 -15.66
N ASP A 101 6.13 -13.63 -15.02
CA ASP A 101 6.43 -14.69 -14.07
C ASP A 101 5.27 -15.68 -14.06
N ASP A 102 5.57 -16.98 -14.02
CA ASP A 102 4.56 -18.05 -14.02
C ASP A 102 3.92 -18.27 -12.65
N GLN A 103 4.41 -17.62 -11.61
CA GLN A 103 3.80 -17.67 -10.28
C GLN A 103 2.40 -17.06 -10.30
N ILE A 104 1.46 -17.72 -9.63
CA ILE A 104 0.10 -17.21 -9.40
C ILE A 104 0.16 -16.24 -8.23
N ASN A 105 0.55 -15.00 -8.49
CA ASN A 105 0.78 -14.01 -7.44
C ASN A 105 0.53 -12.57 -7.90
N ALA A 106 0.19 -11.72 -6.93
CA ALA A 106 0.22 -10.26 -7.00
C ALA A 106 0.57 -9.73 -5.61
N TRP A 107 1.11 -8.52 -5.53
CA TRP A 107 1.43 -7.90 -4.25
C TRP A 107 1.42 -6.37 -4.33
N CYS A 108 1.24 -5.72 -3.19
CA CYS A 108 1.27 -4.27 -3.06
C CYS A 108 2.20 -3.87 -1.91
N MET A 109 3.21 -3.06 -2.20
CA MET A 109 4.06 -2.44 -1.18
C MET A 109 3.42 -1.14 -0.65
N PRO A 110 3.85 -0.69 0.55
CA PRO A 110 3.48 0.63 1.05
C PRO A 110 3.73 1.73 0.02
N GLY A 111 2.81 2.70 -0.05
CA GLY A 111 2.88 3.78 -1.01
C GLY A 111 2.26 3.48 -2.38
N GLY A 112 1.51 2.36 -2.51
CA GLY A 112 0.72 2.04 -3.70
C GLY A 112 1.54 1.46 -4.86
N LYS A 113 2.62 0.75 -4.56
CA LYS A 113 3.48 0.08 -5.53
C LYS A 113 2.99 -1.35 -5.75
N ILE A 114 2.40 -1.63 -6.90
CA ILE A 114 1.70 -2.89 -7.20
C ILE A 114 2.40 -3.63 -8.33
N VAL A 115 2.59 -4.93 -8.11
CA VAL A 115 3.01 -5.88 -9.14
C VAL A 115 1.97 -6.98 -9.27
N VAL A 116 1.67 -7.31 -10.50
CA VAL A 116 0.87 -8.47 -10.90
C VAL A 116 1.76 -9.37 -11.75
N TYR A 117 1.79 -10.66 -11.46
CA TYR A 117 2.51 -11.62 -12.29
C TYR A 117 1.61 -12.17 -13.40
N THR A 118 2.19 -12.45 -14.56
CA THR A 118 1.43 -13.01 -15.71
C THR A 118 0.72 -14.30 -15.36
N GLY A 119 1.30 -15.13 -14.48
CA GLY A 119 0.74 -16.41 -14.05
C GLY A 119 -0.61 -16.33 -13.35
N ILE A 120 -0.99 -15.17 -12.79
CA ILE A 120 -2.30 -15.02 -12.14
C ILE A 120 -3.44 -14.69 -13.14
N LEU A 121 -3.10 -14.17 -14.33
CA LEU A 121 -4.10 -13.70 -15.29
C LEU A 121 -5.07 -14.78 -15.76
N PRO A 122 -4.65 -16.04 -16.05
CA PRO A 122 -5.58 -17.11 -16.38
C PRO A 122 -6.57 -17.44 -15.24
N ILE A 123 -6.20 -17.15 -13.98
CA ILE A 123 -7.06 -17.41 -12.82
C ILE A 123 -8.06 -16.27 -12.62
N THR A 124 -7.62 -15.03 -12.79
CA THR A 124 -8.49 -13.86 -12.67
C THR A 124 -9.45 -13.69 -13.85
N GLN A 125 -9.05 -14.20 -15.03
CA GLN A 125 -9.82 -14.25 -16.28
C GLN A 125 -10.14 -12.87 -16.88
N ASP A 126 -10.63 -11.93 -16.09
CA ASP A 126 -11.10 -10.62 -16.53
C ASP A 126 -10.75 -9.47 -15.57
N GLU A 127 -11.18 -8.26 -15.90
CA GLU A 127 -10.98 -7.07 -15.04
C GLU A 127 -11.63 -7.22 -13.66
N ALA A 128 -12.76 -7.92 -13.54
CA ALA A 128 -13.44 -8.06 -12.26
C ALA A 128 -12.68 -8.99 -11.32
N GLY A 129 -12.21 -10.14 -11.84
CA GLY A 129 -11.36 -11.05 -11.08
C GLY A 129 -10.02 -10.42 -10.71
N LEU A 130 -9.40 -9.68 -11.63
CA LEU A 130 -8.17 -8.95 -11.36
C LEU A 130 -8.38 -7.86 -10.30
N ALA A 131 -9.51 -7.14 -10.36
CA ALA A 131 -9.84 -6.11 -9.36
C ALA A 131 -10.05 -6.69 -7.97
N ALA A 132 -10.60 -7.89 -7.85
CA ALA A 132 -10.75 -8.57 -6.56
C ALA A 132 -9.37 -8.85 -5.92
N VAL A 133 -8.42 -9.38 -6.71
CA VAL A 133 -7.06 -9.66 -6.23
C VAL A 133 -6.31 -8.36 -5.90
N MET A 134 -6.22 -7.43 -6.84
CA MET A 134 -5.49 -6.17 -6.63
C MET A 134 -6.10 -5.34 -5.50
N GLY A 135 -7.43 -5.34 -5.36
CA GLY A 135 -8.13 -4.67 -4.26
C GLY A 135 -7.79 -5.27 -2.90
N HIS A 136 -7.65 -6.59 -2.83
CA HIS A 136 -7.20 -7.29 -1.62
C HIS A 136 -5.77 -6.85 -1.23
N GLU A 137 -4.84 -6.83 -2.16
CA GLU A 137 -3.45 -6.42 -1.91
C GLU A 137 -3.36 -4.95 -1.49
N VAL A 138 -4.12 -4.07 -2.15
CA VAL A 138 -4.20 -2.65 -1.77
C VAL A 138 -4.79 -2.47 -0.37
N ALA A 139 -5.82 -3.25 -0.01
CA ALA A 139 -6.40 -3.19 1.33
C ALA A 139 -5.38 -3.58 2.41
N HIS A 140 -4.54 -4.59 2.18
CA HIS A 140 -3.44 -4.93 3.08
C HIS A 140 -2.44 -3.79 3.23
N ALA A 141 -2.01 -3.17 2.13
CA ALA A 141 -1.08 -2.05 2.16
C ALA A 141 -1.65 -0.82 2.88
N LEU A 142 -2.93 -0.50 2.66
CA LEU A 142 -3.62 0.61 3.33
C LEU A 142 -3.89 0.32 4.81
N ALA A 143 -4.09 -0.95 5.17
CA ALA A 143 -4.27 -1.39 6.56
C ALA A 143 -2.95 -1.54 7.33
N ASN A 144 -1.81 -1.37 6.68
CA ASN A 144 -0.46 -1.60 7.24
C ASN A 144 -0.30 -3.03 7.81
N HIS A 145 -0.75 -4.02 7.04
CA HIS A 145 -0.60 -5.44 7.35
C HIS A 145 0.68 -6.02 6.75
#